data_cf169a83e446bda74219bf4eb982ab7f
#
_entry.id   cf169a83e446bda74219bf4eb982ab7f
#
_cell.length_a   1.000
_cell.length_b   1.000
_cell.length_c   1.000
_cell.angle_alpha   90.00
_cell.angle_beta   90.00
_cell.angle_gamma   90.00
#
_symmetry.space_group_name_H-M   'P 1'
#
loop_
_entity.id
_entity.type
_entity.pdbx_description
1 polymer ?
#
loop_
_entity_poly.entity_id
_entity_poly.type
_entity_poly.pdbx_seq_one_letter_code
_entity_poly.pdbx_strand_id
1 'polypeptide(L)'
;MQDIHLAAESAPLPATDGECRQRIVWLQGEIASIRIQIATTDIRRQTEKKTLDPAWFHRAKTALRSRQRELAEVSAHLGTFGLRRDGFKDALIGVMRAACDDQAWADLVQRARDLHQSQGENHG
;
A
#
# COMPACT_ATOMS: atom_id res chain seq x y z
N MET A 1 -25.48 -11.95 11.26
CA MET A 1 -24.03 -11.75 11.16
C MET A 1 -23.64 -11.88 9.70
N GLN A 2 -22.91 -10.89 9.17
CA GLN A 2 -22.48 -10.95 7.78
C GLN A 2 -21.48 -12.08 7.58
N ASP A 3 -21.66 -12.83 6.51
CA ASP A 3 -20.69 -13.86 6.17
C ASP A 3 -19.35 -13.24 5.80
N ILE A 4 -18.30 -13.71 6.44
CA ILE A 4 -16.96 -13.33 6.08
C ILE A 4 -16.60 -14.11 4.83
N HIS A 5 -16.49 -13.40 3.71
CA HIS A 5 -16.18 -14.04 2.45
C HIS A 5 -14.71 -14.44 2.41
N LEU A 6 -14.44 -15.73 2.44
CA LEU A 6 -13.10 -16.29 2.30
C LEU A 6 -12.83 -16.54 0.82
N ALA A 7 -12.26 -15.56 0.15
CA ALA A 7 -11.76 -15.79 -1.20
C ALA A 7 -10.53 -16.69 -1.09
N ALA A 8 -10.62 -17.91 -1.61
CA ALA A 8 -9.53 -18.88 -1.56
C ALA A 8 -8.41 -18.56 -2.57
N GLU A 9 -8.66 -17.66 -3.51
CA GLU A 9 -7.69 -17.32 -4.55
C GLU A 9 -7.08 -15.96 -4.30
N SER A 10 -5.75 -15.89 -4.40
CA SER A 10 -5.04 -14.63 -4.40
C SER A 10 -5.40 -13.86 -5.66
N ALA A 11 -5.98 -12.67 -5.52
CA ALA A 11 -6.18 -11.78 -6.65
C ALA A 11 -4.82 -11.44 -7.27
N PRO A 12 -4.73 -11.30 -8.61
CA PRO A 12 -3.48 -10.87 -9.23
C PRO A 12 -3.08 -9.50 -8.71
N LEU A 13 -1.78 -9.26 -8.62
CA LEU A 13 -1.26 -7.96 -8.16
C LEU A 13 -1.70 -6.86 -9.13
N PRO A 14 -2.08 -5.68 -8.61
CA PRO A 14 -2.51 -4.58 -9.46
C PRO A 14 -1.41 -4.13 -10.44
N ALA A 15 -1.83 -3.69 -11.62
CA ALA A 15 -0.92 -3.30 -12.69
C ALA A 15 -0.33 -1.90 -12.52
N THR A 16 -1.01 -1.02 -11.77
CA THR A 16 -0.60 0.38 -11.60
C THR A 16 -0.47 0.74 -10.12
N ASP A 17 0.28 1.78 -9.82
CA ASP A 17 0.42 2.29 -8.46
C ASP A 17 -0.89 2.83 -7.91
N GLY A 18 -1.71 3.47 -8.75
CA GLY A 18 -3.03 3.95 -8.36
C GLY A 18 -3.95 2.80 -7.92
N GLU A 19 -3.96 1.71 -8.69
CA GLU A 19 -4.71 0.50 -8.35
C GLU A 19 -4.20 -0.13 -7.06
N CYS A 20 -2.88 -0.15 -6.84
CA CYS A 20 -2.28 -0.62 -5.60
C CYS A 20 -2.81 0.17 -4.39
N ARG A 21 -2.84 1.50 -4.49
CA ARG A 21 -3.30 2.36 -3.41
C ARG A 21 -4.78 2.14 -3.10
N GLN A 22 -5.61 1.99 -4.14
CA GLN A 22 -7.02 1.67 -3.97
C GLN A 22 -7.20 0.32 -3.27
N ARG A 23 -6.43 -0.68 -3.68
CA ARG A 23 -6.49 -2.01 -3.06
C ARG A 23 -6.05 -1.97 -1.60
N ILE A 24 -5.01 -1.20 -1.27
CA ILE A 24 -4.54 -1.03 0.11
C ILE A 24 -5.64 -0.44 1.00
N VAL A 25 -6.30 0.62 0.53
CA VAL A 25 -7.40 1.24 1.27
C VAL A 25 -8.54 0.25 1.51
N TRP A 26 -8.91 -0.51 0.49
CA TRP A 26 -9.95 -1.53 0.61
C TRP A 26 -9.55 -2.62 1.61
N LEU A 27 -8.31 -3.10 1.56
CA LEU A 27 -7.80 -4.12 2.49
C LEU A 27 -7.79 -3.61 3.93
N GLN A 28 -7.37 -2.37 4.14
CA GLN A 28 -7.39 -1.75 5.48
C GLN A 28 -8.79 -1.69 6.04
N GLY A 29 -9.78 -1.34 5.20
CA GLY A 29 -11.19 -1.35 5.58
C GLY A 29 -11.70 -2.74 5.93
N GLU A 30 -11.35 -3.74 5.13
CA GLU A 30 -11.72 -5.14 5.39
C GLU A 30 -11.12 -5.65 6.70
N ILE A 31 -9.85 -5.37 6.94
CA ILE A 31 -9.16 -5.76 8.18
C ILE A 31 -9.82 -5.12 9.39
N ALA A 32 -10.13 -3.83 9.32
CA ALA A 32 -10.82 -3.13 10.41
C ALA A 32 -12.20 -3.72 10.67
N SER A 33 -12.95 -4.02 9.61
CA SER A 33 -14.28 -4.63 9.71
C SER A 33 -14.23 -6.00 10.39
N ILE A 34 -13.29 -6.85 9.99
CA ILE A 34 -13.14 -8.19 10.57
C ILE A 34 -12.77 -8.08 12.06
N ARG A 35 -11.86 -7.19 12.42
CA ARG A 35 -11.47 -6.96 13.82
C ARG A 35 -12.66 -6.52 14.67
N ILE A 36 -13.48 -5.61 14.15
CA ILE A 36 -14.69 -5.13 14.83
C ILE A 36 -15.66 -6.28 15.02
N GLN A 37 -15.89 -7.11 14.01
CA GLN A 37 -16.78 -8.26 14.11
C GLN A 37 -16.31 -9.27 15.16
N ILE A 38 -15.01 -9.54 15.21
CA ILE A 38 -14.43 -10.44 16.22
C ILE A 38 -14.64 -9.85 17.61
N ALA A 39 -14.33 -8.58 17.82
CA ALA A 39 -14.46 -7.92 19.11
C ALA A 39 -15.92 -7.86 19.56
N THR A 40 -16.84 -7.50 18.65
CA THR A 40 -18.27 -7.42 18.93
C THR A 40 -18.84 -8.79 19.29
N THR A 41 -18.45 -9.83 18.57
CA THR A 41 -18.87 -11.21 18.83
C THR A 41 -18.38 -11.68 20.19
N ASP A 42 -17.13 -11.36 20.54
CA ASP A 42 -16.58 -11.73 21.84
C ASP A 42 -17.30 -11.05 23.00
N ILE A 43 -17.56 -9.74 22.87
CA ILE A 43 -18.33 -8.98 23.87
C ILE A 43 -19.74 -9.56 24.03
N ARG A 44 -20.41 -9.85 22.92
CA ARG A 44 -21.75 -10.42 22.92
C ARG A 44 -21.76 -11.79 23.57
N ARG A 45 -20.78 -12.62 23.28
CA ARG A 45 -20.61 -13.93 23.91
C ARG A 45 -20.52 -13.81 25.44
N GLN A 46 -19.69 -12.88 25.91
CA GLN A 46 -19.51 -12.64 27.36
C GLN A 46 -20.79 -12.11 28.01
N THR A 47 -21.43 -11.14 27.36
CA THR A 47 -22.65 -10.50 27.89
C THR A 47 -23.84 -11.46 27.92
N GLU A 48 -24.04 -12.25 26.88
CA GLU A 48 -25.14 -13.19 26.74
C GLU A 48 -24.83 -14.57 27.32
N LYS A 49 -23.63 -14.78 27.84
CA LYS A 49 -23.14 -16.06 28.39
C LYS A 49 -23.28 -17.21 27.40
N LYS A 50 -23.12 -16.92 26.13
CA LYS A 50 -23.15 -17.93 25.06
C LYS A 50 -21.78 -18.52 24.84
N THR A 51 -21.73 -19.76 24.36
CA THR A 51 -20.49 -20.40 23.94
C THR A 51 -20.02 -19.80 22.61
N LEU A 52 -18.71 -19.63 22.47
CA LEU A 52 -18.11 -19.21 21.23
C LEU A 52 -18.34 -20.27 20.15
N ASP A 53 -18.73 -19.86 18.93
CA ASP A 53 -18.76 -20.74 17.78
C ASP A 53 -17.31 -20.89 17.25
N PRO A 54 -16.65 -22.03 17.51
CA PRO A 54 -15.25 -22.17 17.12
C PRO A 54 -15.04 -22.11 15.60
N ALA A 55 -16.01 -22.61 14.84
CA ALA A 55 -15.90 -22.62 13.38
C ALA A 55 -15.96 -21.20 12.81
N TRP A 56 -16.90 -20.36 13.29
CA TRP A 56 -16.97 -18.97 12.88
C TRP A 56 -15.70 -18.21 13.27
N PHE A 57 -15.24 -18.39 14.51
CA PHE A 57 -14.06 -17.70 15.01
C PHE A 57 -12.81 -18.07 14.22
N HIS A 58 -12.67 -19.35 13.88
CA HIS A 58 -11.56 -19.83 13.04
C HIS A 58 -11.61 -19.20 11.65
N ARG A 59 -12.79 -19.15 11.01
CA ARG A 59 -12.96 -18.52 9.70
C ARG A 59 -12.61 -17.04 9.75
N ALA A 60 -13.06 -16.33 10.80
CA ALA A 60 -12.80 -14.92 10.97
C ALA A 60 -11.29 -14.64 11.09
N LYS A 61 -10.60 -15.44 11.89
CA LYS A 61 -9.12 -15.30 12.05
C LYS A 61 -8.37 -15.65 10.77
N THR A 62 -8.83 -16.65 10.04
CA THR A 62 -8.24 -17.03 8.76
C THR A 62 -8.42 -15.91 7.74
N ALA A 63 -9.61 -15.31 7.67
CA ALA A 63 -9.87 -14.17 6.80
C ALA A 63 -8.98 -12.99 7.16
N LEU A 64 -8.82 -12.69 8.45
CA LEU A 64 -7.96 -11.61 8.91
C LEU A 64 -6.51 -11.80 8.47
N ARG A 65 -5.96 -13.00 8.67
CA ARG A 65 -4.60 -13.31 8.24
C ARG A 65 -4.42 -13.20 6.73
N SER A 66 -5.41 -13.68 5.96
CA SER A 66 -5.39 -13.61 4.50
C SER A 66 -5.35 -12.16 4.02
N ARG A 67 -6.18 -11.28 4.60
CA ARG A 67 -6.20 -9.86 4.26
C ARG A 67 -4.91 -9.15 4.65
N GLN A 68 -4.36 -9.49 5.81
CA GLN A 68 -3.08 -8.93 6.27
C GLN A 68 -1.93 -9.34 5.35
N ARG A 69 -1.91 -10.59 4.90
CA ARG A 69 -0.90 -11.07 3.94
C ARG A 69 -1.02 -10.34 2.61
N GLU A 70 -2.24 -10.22 2.10
CA GLU A 70 -2.46 -9.50 0.83
C GLU A 70 -2.05 -8.04 0.96
N LEU A 71 -2.35 -7.39 2.08
CA LEU A 71 -1.93 -6.01 2.32
C LEU A 71 -0.41 -5.87 2.27
N ALA A 72 0.32 -6.80 2.88
CA ALA A 72 1.77 -6.80 2.85
C ALA A 72 2.29 -6.99 1.41
N GLU A 73 1.71 -7.90 0.65
CA GLU A 73 2.09 -8.17 -0.74
C GLU A 73 1.84 -6.97 -1.65
N VAL A 74 0.66 -6.35 -1.54
CA VAL A 74 0.31 -5.19 -2.37
C VAL A 74 1.17 -3.98 -1.98
N SER A 75 1.45 -3.79 -0.69
CA SER A 75 2.31 -2.71 -0.22
C SER A 75 3.74 -2.85 -0.74
N ALA A 76 4.28 -4.07 -0.74
CA ALA A 76 5.59 -4.35 -1.30
C ALA A 76 5.61 -4.12 -2.82
N HIS A 77 4.55 -4.53 -3.50
CA HIS A 77 4.41 -4.32 -4.95
C HIS A 77 4.33 -2.83 -5.29
N LEU A 78 3.60 -2.04 -4.49
CA LEU A 78 3.55 -0.58 -4.67
C LEU A 78 4.95 0.03 -4.61
N GLY A 79 5.79 -0.45 -3.69
CA GLY A 79 7.19 0.01 -3.58
C GLY A 79 7.99 -0.21 -4.85
N THR A 80 7.72 -1.27 -5.62
CA THR A 80 8.45 -1.55 -6.86
C THR A 80 8.22 -0.49 -7.94
N PHE A 81 7.05 0.15 -7.96
CA PHE A 81 6.78 1.25 -8.91
C PHE A 81 7.67 2.45 -8.64
N GLY A 82 7.88 2.80 -7.36
CA GLY A 82 8.81 3.86 -6.99
C GLY A 82 10.24 3.55 -7.39
N LEU A 83 10.71 2.32 -7.14
CA LEU A 83 12.06 1.88 -7.52
C LEU A 83 12.27 1.93 -9.04
N ARG A 84 11.28 1.52 -9.83
CA ARG A 84 11.36 1.60 -11.29
C ARG A 84 11.47 3.04 -11.78
N ARG A 85 10.67 3.94 -11.20
CA ARG A 85 10.73 5.37 -11.55
C ARG A 85 12.08 5.98 -11.18
N ASP A 86 12.61 5.64 -10.01
CA ASP A 86 13.90 6.13 -9.55
C ASP A 86 15.03 5.61 -10.43
N GLY A 87 14.99 4.33 -10.84
CA GLY A 87 15.94 3.75 -11.76
C GLY A 87 15.93 4.44 -13.12
N PHE A 88 14.76 4.74 -13.66
CA PHE A 88 14.65 5.48 -14.92
C PHE A 88 15.19 6.90 -14.79
N LYS A 89 14.84 7.60 -13.69
CA LYS A 89 15.37 8.95 -13.43
C LYS A 89 16.89 8.97 -13.35
N ASP A 90 17.47 8.00 -12.65
CA ASP A 90 18.92 7.87 -12.51
C ASP A 90 19.57 7.61 -13.87
N ALA A 91 19.00 6.76 -14.70
CA ALA A 91 19.47 6.49 -16.04
C ALA A 91 19.39 7.75 -16.91
N LEU A 92 18.28 8.48 -16.84
CA LEU A 92 18.09 9.72 -17.57
C LEU A 92 19.13 10.78 -17.16
N ILE A 93 19.36 10.93 -15.86
CA ILE A 93 20.39 11.84 -15.34
C ILE A 93 21.76 11.45 -15.88
N GLY A 94 22.09 10.15 -15.89
CA GLY A 94 23.35 9.65 -16.42
C GLY A 94 23.54 9.98 -17.92
N VAL A 95 22.49 9.78 -18.72
CA VAL A 95 22.52 10.12 -20.15
C VAL A 95 22.69 11.62 -20.35
N MET A 96 21.94 12.43 -19.61
CA MET A 96 22.05 13.89 -19.69
C MET A 96 23.44 14.38 -19.28
N ARG A 97 23.99 13.80 -18.20
CA ARG A 97 25.32 14.15 -17.72
C ARG A 97 26.38 13.85 -18.78
N ALA A 98 26.30 12.69 -19.45
CA ALA A 98 27.25 12.30 -20.50
C ALA A 98 27.13 13.18 -21.74
N ALA A 99 25.97 13.75 -22.00
CA ALA A 99 25.75 14.64 -23.15
C ALA A 99 26.21 16.08 -22.93
N CYS A 100 26.57 16.46 -21.70
CA CYS A 100 26.94 17.82 -21.32
C CYS A 100 28.39 17.89 -20.94
N ASP A 101 29.06 19.07 -21.21
CA ASP A 101 30.34 19.37 -20.58
C ASP A 101 30.10 19.74 -19.08
N ASP A 102 31.23 19.91 -18.35
CA ASP A 102 31.14 20.16 -16.92
C ASP A 102 30.40 21.48 -16.58
N GLN A 103 30.61 22.52 -17.37
CA GLN A 103 29.95 23.80 -17.15
C GLN A 103 28.47 23.74 -17.46
N ALA A 104 28.10 23.13 -18.58
CA ALA A 104 26.69 22.96 -18.94
C ALA A 104 25.94 22.12 -17.90
N TRP A 105 26.58 21.06 -17.39
CA TRP A 105 26.00 20.23 -16.34
C TRP A 105 25.83 21.02 -15.05
N ALA A 106 26.81 21.80 -14.63
CA ALA A 106 26.72 22.63 -13.43
C ALA A 106 25.56 23.64 -13.53
N ASP A 107 25.36 24.25 -14.70
CA ASP A 107 24.27 25.17 -14.95
C ASP A 107 22.90 24.48 -14.87
N LEU A 108 22.78 23.27 -15.43
CA LEU A 108 21.54 22.50 -15.36
C LEU A 108 21.20 22.12 -13.91
N VAL A 109 22.21 21.68 -13.15
CA VAL A 109 22.01 21.31 -11.74
C VAL A 109 21.55 22.52 -10.93
N GLN A 110 22.13 23.69 -11.17
CA GLN A 110 21.75 24.90 -10.46
C GLN A 110 20.32 25.33 -10.81
N ARG A 111 19.94 25.25 -12.08
CA ARG A 111 18.57 25.54 -12.52
C ARG A 111 17.57 24.56 -11.89
N ALA A 112 17.92 23.28 -11.77
CA ALA A 112 17.07 22.28 -11.13
C ALA A 112 16.88 22.57 -9.64
N ARG A 113 17.95 22.97 -8.94
CA ARG A 113 17.87 23.36 -7.53
C ARG A 113 16.96 24.57 -7.33
N ASP A 114 17.12 25.60 -8.18
CA ASP A 114 16.31 26.81 -8.11
C ASP A 114 14.83 26.49 -8.32
N LEU A 115 14.52 25.64 -9.30
CA LEU A 115 13.15 25.23 -9.59
C LEU A 115 12.55 24.45 -8.43
N HIS A 116 13.29 23.51 -7.86
CA HIS A 116 12.84 22.69 -6.74
C HIS A 116 12.58 23.55 -5.51
N GLN A 117 13.45 24.49 -5.21
CA GLN A 117 13.28 25.43 -4.09
C GLN A 117 12.06 26.32 -4.27
N SER A 118 11.84 26.82 -5.49
CA SER A 118 10.66 27.63 -5.83
C SER A 118 9.36 26.83 -5.66
N GLN A 119 9.35 25.56 -6.04
CA GLN A 119 8.18 24.70 -5.86
C GLN A 119 7.91 24.45 -4.36
N GLY A 120 8.95 24.28 -3.55
CA GLY A 120 8.82 24.10 -2.12
C GLY A 120 8.22 25.35 -1.43
N GLU A 121 8.58 26.54 -1.87
CA GLU A 121 8.03 27.79 -1.34
C GLU A 121 6.55 27.98 -1.66
N ASN A 122 6.09 27.44 -2.81
CA ASN A 122 4.69 27.55 -3.24
C ASN A 122 3.75 26.59 -2.52
N HIS A 123 4.27 25.64 -1.77
CA HIS A 123 3.48 24.66 -1.02
C HIS A 123 3.44 24.95 0.49
N GLY A 124 3.98 26.08 0.90
CA GLY A 124 4.01 26.48 2.30
C GLY A 124 2.70 27.04 2.83
#